data_e4fe77ff8bf5e527a640ca80147a2ddc
#
_entry.id   e4fe77ff8bf5e527a640ca80147a2ddc
#
_cell.length_a   1.000
_cell.length_b   1.000
_cell.length_c   1.000
_cell.angle_alpha   90.00
_cell.angle_beta   90.00
_cell.angle_gamma   90.00
#
_symmetry.space_group_name_H-M   'P 1'
#
loop_
_entity.id
_entity.type
_entity.pdbx_description
1 polymer ?
#
loop_
_entity_poly.entity_id
_entity_poly.type
_entity_poly.pdbx_seq_one_letter_code
_entity_poly.pdbx_strand_id
1 'polypeptide(L)'
;MKVYFIGAGPGAADLITLRGAAILNRVSMVLYAGSLVSTDMLQHCHPEAEIIDTAQLDLEQQQACYRRAQEADLDVARLHSGDPAIYGATAEQMRRLEALGIAYDIVPGVSSFTAAAAAIKAELTKPEVAQSIILTRVSGRASAVPELESIARLAEHQTTMCIFLSGPHLKKIVADLRLHYPDHTPVALIYRATWPEERSYQGTLGSLLDETKKADWNLTTMLLVGKALGRDAQTESSLYSKDFTHIFRVVKKVKSS
;
A
#
# COMPACT_ATOMS: atom_id res chain seq x y z
N MET A 1 -18.15 12.00 20.76
CA MET A 1 -16.95 11.19 20.45
C MET A 1 -17.06 10.53 19.08
N LYS A 2 -15.99 10.53 18.32
CA LYS A 2 -15.86 9.86 17.02
C LYS A 2 -14.46 9.25 16.83
N VAL A 3 -14.36 8.11 16.15
CA VAL A 3 -13.07 7.49 15.78
C VAL A 3 -12.79 7.74 14.30
N TYR A 4 -11.56 8.17 13.97
CA TYR A 4 -11.10 8.39 12.61
C TYR A 4 -10.02 7.37 12.27
N PHE A 5 -10.32 6.42 11.38
CA PHE A 5 -9.31 5.53 10.79
C PHE A 5 -8.56 6.29 9.70
N ILE A 6 -7.30 6.61 9.94
CA ILE A 6 -6.52 7.51 9.08
C ILE A 6 -5.38 6.73 8.44
N GLY A 7 -5.28 6.79 7.11
CA GLY A 7 -4.11 6.30 6.39
C GLY A 7 -2.92 7.21 6.66
N ALA A 8 -1.90 6.66 7.33
CA ALA A 8 -0.66 7.36 7.65
C ALA A 8 0.31 7.46 6.45
N GLY A 9 -0.04 6.89 5.31
CA GLY A 9 0.87 6.84 4.18
C GLY A 9 1.94 5.74 4.32
N PRO A 10 2.89 5.68 3.37
CA PRO A 10 3.84 4.59 3.25
C PRO A 10 5.04 4.67 4.22
N GLY A 11 5.32 5.86 4.76
CA GLY A 11 6.46 6.08 5.66
C GLY A 11 6.75 7.56 5.93
N ALA A 12 7.05 8.33 4.87
CA ALA A 12 7.33 9.77 5.00
C ALA A 12 6.10 10.52 5.52
N ALA A 13 6.31 11.39 6.49
CA ALA A 13 5.24 12.08 7.19
C ALA A 13 4.49 13.10 6.31
N ASP A 14 5.13 13.64 5.28
CA ASP A 14 4.54 14.56 4.31
C ASP A 14 3.62 13.87 3.28
N LEU A 15 3.57 12.54 3.27
CA LEU A 15 2.66 11.75 2.44
C LEU A 15 1.32 11.45 3.12
N ILE A 16 1.08 12.00 4.30
CA ILE A 16 -0.26 12.01 4.89
C ILE A 16 -1.18 12.93 4.09
N THR A 17 -2.46 12.61 4.03
CA THR A 17 -3.43 13.54 3.43
C THR A 17 -3.63 14.77 4.32
N LEU A 18 -3.91 15.94 3.70
CA LEU A 18 -4.24 17.17 4.44
C LEU A 18 -5.39 16.95 5.43
N ARG A 19 -6.38 16.12 5.06
CA ARG A 19 -7.49 15.76 5.96
C ARG A 19 -6.99 14.97 7.16
N GLY A 20 -6.12 13.98 6.96
CA GLY A 20 -5.53 13.19 8.04
C GLY A 20 -4.74 14.05 9.00
N ALA A 21 -3.86 14.91 8.50
CA ALA A 21 -3.07 15.83 9.31
C ALA A 21 -3.95 16.80 10.12
N ALA A 22 -4.99 17.38 9.50
CA ALA A 22 -5.92 18.28 10.18
C ALA A 22 -6.71 17.59 11.31
N ILE A 23 -7.02 16.30 11.17
CA ILE A 23 -7.67 15.51 12.23
C ILE A 23 -6.69 15.26 13.35
N LEU A 24 -5.46 14.79 13.04
CA LEU A 24 -4.42 14.54 14.05
C LEU A 24 -4.13 15.77 14.91
N ASN A 25 -4.13 16.95 14.32
CA ASN A 25 -3.86 18.21 15.01
C ASN A 25 -4.96 18.65 15.98
N ARG A 26 -6.15 18.02 15.96
CA ARG A 26 -7.29 18.42 16.80
C ARG A 26 -7.79 17.36 17.76
N VAL A 27 -7.47 16.09 17.55
CA VAL A 27 -7.94 15.00 18.42
C VAL A 27 -7.08 14.90 19.67
N SER A 28 -7.71 14.46 20.77
CA SER A 28 -7.04 14.35 22.09
C SER A 28 -6.40 12.98 22.32
N MET A 29 -6.70 11.96 21.49
CA MET A 29 -6.14 10.62 21.61
C MET A 29 -5.76 10.09 20.23
N VAL A 30 -4.54 9.53 20.11
CA VAL A 30 -4.02 8.94 18.88
C VAL A 30 -3.51 7.52 19.16
N LEU A 31 -4.04 6.55 18.43
CA LEU A 31 -3.59 5.15 18.45
C LEU A 31 -2.83 4.88 17.16
N TYR A 32 -1.62 4.31 17.24
CA TYR A 32 -0.82 3.94 16.05
C TYR A 32 -0.13 2.60 16.26
N ALA A 33 0.18 1.89 15.19
CA ALA A 33 0.98 0.67 15.25
C ALA A 33 2.45 0.99 14.97
N GLY A 34 3.26 1.19 16.01
CA GLY A 34 4.66 1.63 15.90
C GLY A 34 5.57 0.69 15.13
N SER A 35 5.15 -0.57 14.91
CA SER A 35 5.88 -1.50 14.04
C SER A 35 5.77 -1.20 12.53
N LEU A 36 4.75 -0.43 12.10
CA LEU A 36 4.41 -0.18 10.70
C LEU A 36 4.20 1.30 10.35
N VAL A 37 4.02 2.16 11.34
CA VAL A 37 3.84 3.61 11.17
C VAL A 37 5.06 4.31 11.74
N SER A 38 5.70 5.17 10.95
CA SER A 38 6.85 5.96 11.41
C SER A 38 6.46 6.90 12.55
N THR A 39 7.32 7.01 13.55
CA THR A 39 7.16 8.00 14.63
C THR A 39 7.20 9.43 14.13
N ASP A 40 7.82 9.71 12.98
CA ASP A 40 7.80 11.03 12.34
C ASP A 40 6.38 11.51 12.02
N MET A 41 5.43 10.58 11.84
CA MET A 41 4.01 10.89 11.66
C MET A 41 3.42 11.64 12.84
N LEU A 42 3.92 11.42 14.04
CA LEU A 42 3.42 12.01 15.27
C LEU A 42 3.64 13.53 15.33
N GLN A 43 4.52 14.10 14.48
CA GLN A 43 4.68 15.55 14.35
C GLN A 43 3.38 16.29 13.95
N HIS A 44 2.42 15.59 13.36
CA HIS A 44 1.12 16.13 12.98
C HIS A 44 0.10 16.10 14.11
N CYS A 45 0.39 15.42 15.23
CA CYS A 45 -0.52 15.32 16.35
C CYS A 45 -0.59 16.63 17.15
N HIS A 46 -1.73 16.87 17.80
CA HIS A 46 -1.84 17.95 18.78
C HIS A 46 -0.80 17.73 19.88
N PRO A 47 -0.08 18.77 20.35
CA PRO A 47 0.99 18.61 21.35
C PRO A 47 0.53 17.97 22.69
N GLU A 48 -0.73 18.15 23.05
CA GLU A 48 -1.33 17.59 24.27
C GLU A 48 -2.08 16.28 24.02
N ALA A 49 -2.05 15.73 22.79
CA ALA A 49 -2.73 14.47 22.51
C ALA A 49 -2.05 13.31 23.23
N GLU A 50 -2.84 12.43 23.82
CA GLU A 50 -2.37 11.16 24.34
C GLU A 50 -2.01 10.23 23.17
N ILE A 51 -0.73 9.81 23.08
CA ILE A 51 -0.22 8.95 22.02
C ILE A 51 -0.07 7.52 22.56
N ILE A 52 -0.76 6.56 21.92
CA ILE A 52 -0.78 5.15 22.35
C ILE A 52 -0.21 4.29 21.22
N ASP A 53 0.94 3.65 21.47
CA ASP A 53 1.45 2.61 20.58
C ASP A 53 0.70 1.30 20.81
N THR A 54 0.04 0.81 19.77
CA THR A 54 -0.77 -0.41 19.81
C THR A 54 -0.01 -1.66 19.34
N ALA A 55 1.29 -1.58 19.08
CA ALA A 55 2.07 -2.70 18.54
C ALA A 55 2.06 -3.94 19.47
N GLN A 56 1.87 -3.73 20.77
CA GLN A 56 1.78 -4.80 21.77
C GLN A 56 0.36 -5.03 22.31
N LEU A 57 -0.63 -4.29 21.82
CA LEU A 57 -2.02 -4.38 22.29
C LEU A 57 -2.83 -5.35 21.44
N ASP A 58 -3.55 -6.24 22.09
CA ASP A 58 -4.59 -7.02 21.46
C ASP A 58 -5.85 -6.18 21.17
N LEU A 59 -6.85 -6.78 20.50
CA LEU A 59 -8.09 -6.08 20.14
C LEU A 59 -8.95 -5.68 21.34
N GLU A 60 -8.87 -6.41 22.45
CA GLU A 60 -9.61 -6.08 23.68
C GLU A 60 -9.00 -4.87 24.37
N GLN A 61 -7.68 -4.83 24.44
CA GLN A 61 -6.93 -3.69 24.97
C GLN A 61 -7.13 -2.44 24.12
N GLN A 62 -7.14 -2.57 22.78
CA GLN A 62 -7.47 -1.46 21.88
C GLN A 62 -8.92 -0.99 22.10
N GLN A 63 -9.87 -1.91 22.27
CA GLN A 63 -11.26 -1.57 22.58
C GLN A 63 -11.39 -0.85 23.94
N ALA A 64 -10.58 -1.19 24.94
CA ALA A 64 -10.55 -0.48 26.22
C ALA A 64 -10.12 0.99 26.03
N CYS A 65 -9.19 1.29 25.13
CA CYS A 65 -8.85 2.67 24.77
C CYS A 65 -10.06 3.44 24.20
N TYR A 66 -10.83 2.81 23.31
CA TYR A 66 -12.04 3.44 22.76
C TYR A 66 -13.13 3.68 23.82
N ARG A 67 -13.33 2.75 24.77
CA ARG A 67 -14.27 2.95 25.88
C ARG A 67 -13.86 4.11 26.78
N ARG A 68 -12.58 4.19 27.14
CA ARG A 68 -12.04 5.30 27.92
C ARG A 68 -12.24 6.65 27.22
N ALA A 69 -11.99 6.69 25.92
CA ALA A 69 -12.25 7.89 25.12
C ALA A 69 -13.75 8.24 25.07
N GLN A 70 -14.64 7.21 25.01
CA GLN A 70 -16.08 7.40 25.02
C GLN A 70 -16.57 8.00 26.36
N GLU A 71 -16.08 7.50 27.47
CA GLU A 71 -16.41 8.01 28.82
C GLU A 71 -15.99 9.47 29.01
N ALA A 72 -14.88 9.87 28.35
CA ALA A 72 -14.36 11.24 28.40
C ALA A 72 -14.86 12.13 27.25
N ASP A 73 -15.72 11.63 26.37
CA ASP A 73 -16.22 12.28 25.14
C ASP A 73 -15.10 12.83 24.22
N LEU A 74 -14.00 12.06 24.09
CA LEU A 74 -12.82 12.43 23.30
C LEU A 74 -12.86 11.81 21.90
N ASP A 75 -12.60 12.61 20.87
CA ASP A 75 -12.35 12.10 19.51
C ASP A 75 -11.00 11.37 19.43
N VAL A 76 -10.94 10.29 18.68
CA VAL A 76 -9.77 9.42 18.53
C VAL A 76 -9.33 9.33 17.09
N ALA A 77 -8.03 9.48 16.84
CA ALA A 77 -7.42 9.08 15.56
C ALA A 77 -6.78 7.69 15.71
N ARG A 78 -7.08 6.81 14.76
CA ARG A 78 -6.45 5.50 14.63
C ARG A 78 -5.62 5.48 13.34
N LEU A 79 -4.30 5.56 13.46
CA LEU A 79 -3.38 5.54 12.32
C LEU A 79 -3.15 4.12 11.83
N HIS A 80 -3.26 3.95 10.51
CA HIS A 80 -2.95 2.72 9.78
C HIS A 80 -1.84 2.99 8.76
N SER A 81 -0.87 2.08 8.63
CA SER A 81 0.14 2.17 7.60
C SER A 81 -0.49 2.14 6.20
N GLY A 82 -0.02 2.97 5.30
CA GLY A 82 -0.55 3.08 3.96
C GLY A 82 -1.98 3.62 3.92
N ASP A 83 -2.91 2.78 3.46
CA ASP A 83 -4.34 3.04 3.37
C ASP A 83 -5.13 2.06 4.24
N PRO A 84 -6.10 2.50 5.06
CA PRO A 84 -6.89 1.63 5.92
C PRO A 84 -7.67 0.54 5.20
N ALA A 85 -8.00 0.73 3.93
CA ALA A 85 -8.76 -0.23 3.13
C ALA A 85 -7.92 -1.43 2.65
N ILE A 86 -6.57 -1.36 2.75
CA ILE A 86 -5.68 -2.40 2.24
C ILE A 86 -4.90 -3.03 3.41
N TYR A 87 -5.26 -4.26 3.78
CA TYR A 87 -4.64 -5.04 4.86
C TYR A 87 -4.58 -4.31 6.22
N GLY A 88 -5.48 -3.36 6.47
CA GLY A 88 -5.52 -2.54 7.69
C GLY A 88 -6.15 -3.22 8.91
N ALA A 89 -6.75 -4.41 8.78
CA ALA A 89 -7.55 -5.06 9.82
C ALA A 89 -8.62 -4.12 10.42
N THR A 90 -9.14 -3.20 9.59
CA THR A 90 -10.11 -2.18 10.02
C THR A 90 -11.51 -2.74 10.21
N ALA A 91 -11.92 -3.75 9.41
CA ALA A 91 -13.27 -4.30 9.46
C ALA A 91 -13.65 -4.85 10.86
N GLU A 92 -12.72 -5.52 11.52
CA GLU A 92 -12.96 -6.05 12.88
C GLU A 92 -13.03 -4.93 13.93
N GLN A 93 -12.23 -3.88 13.79
CA GLN A 93 -12.28 -2.71 14.66
C GLN A 93 -13.59 -1.93 14.46
N MET A 94 -14.04 -1.73 13.21
CA MET A 94 -15.33 -1.09 12.92
C MET A 94 -16.50 -1.85 13.57
N ARG A 95 -16.56 -3.18 13.43
CA ARG A 95 -17.61 -3.98 14.10
C ARG A 95 -17.61 -3.80 15.62
N ARG A 96 -16.43 -3.65 16.26
CA ARG A 96 -16.35 -3.39 17.70
C ARG A 96 -16.84 -2.01 18.08
N LEU A 97 -16.55 -0.98 17.26
CA LEU A 97 -17.07 0.38 17.47
C LEU A 97 -18.59 0.43 17.29
N GLU A 98 -19.13 -0.26 16.29
CA GLU A 98 -20.57 -0.40 16.07
C GLU A 98 -21.26 -1.03 17.28
N ALA A 99 -20.68 -2.09 17.84
CA ALA A 99 -21.19 -2.75 19.06
C ALA A 99 -21.15 -1.83 20.30
N LEU A 100 -20.29 -0.81 20.31
CA LEU A 100 -20.20 0.21 21.36
C LEU A 100 -21.06 1.45 21.06
N GLY A 101 -21.71 1.53 19.91
CA GLY A 101 -22.46 2.71 19.49
C GLY A 101 -21.56 3.92 19.17
N ILE A 102 -20.28 3.68 18.85
CA ILE A 102 -19.29 4.73 18.55
C ILE A 102 -19.27 4.99 17.04
N ALA A 103 -19.50 6.25 16.66
CA ALA A 103 -19.38 6.69 15.27
C ALA A 103 -17.91 6.67 14.80
N TYR A 104 -17.71 6.37 13.50
CA TYR A 104 -16.37 6.41 12.90
C TYR A 104 -16.40 6.93 11.46
N ASP A 105 -15.25 7.40 10.99
CA ASP A 105 -14.98 7.72 9.59
C ASP A 105 -13.67 7.07 9.13
N ILE A 106 -13.53 6.90 7.82
CA ILE A 106 -12.30 6.43 7.19
C ILE A 106 -11.72 7.57 6.34
N VAL A 107 -10.44 7.89 6.58
CA VAL A 107 -9.67 8.85 5.79
C VAL A 107 -8.65 8.08 4.97
N PRO A 108 -8.75 8.09 3.64
CA PRO A 108 -7.80 7.39 2.76
C PRO A 108 -6.36 7.83 2.97
N GLY A 109 -5.43 6.97 2.63
CA GLY A 109 -3.99 7.23 2.67
C GLY A 109 -3.27 6.80 1.39
N VAL A 110 -2.00 7.17 1.26
CA VAL A 110 -1.13 6.73 0.17
C VAL A 110 -0.63 5.32 0.48
N SER A 111 -1.06 4.34 -0.29
CA SER A 111 -0.65 2.95 -0.09
C SER A 111 0.82 2.70 -0.47
N SER A 112 1.48 1.77 0.20
CA SER A 112 2.87 1.42 -0.06
C SER A 112 3.14 0.88 -1.46
N PHE A 113 2.16 0.31 -2.17
CA PHE A 113 2.38 -0.16 -3.54
C PHE A 113 2.56 1.00 -4.53
N THR A 114 1.84 2.11 -4.34
CA THR A 114 2.02 3.33 -5.16
C THR A 114 3.34 4.03 -4.82
N ALA A 115 3.71 4.06 -3.56
CA ALA A 115 5.01 4.58 -3.14
C ALA A 115 6.18 3.73 -3.68
N ALA A 116 6.05 2.41 -3.67
CA ALA A 116 7.04 1.51 -4.26
C ALA A 116 7.19 1.74 -5.77
N ALA A 117 6.10 1.96 -6.51
CA ALA A 117 6.13 2.31 -7.92
C ALA A 117 6.83 3.67 -8.16
N ALA A 118 6.55 4.67 -7.31
CA ALA A 118 7.20 5.98 -7.36
C ALA A 118 8.71 5.89 -7.10
N ALA A 119 9.15 5.09 -6.12
CA ALA A 119 10.56 4.88 -5.80
C ALA A 119 11.38 4.38 -7.00
N ILE A 120 10.78 3.58 -7.85
CA ILE A 120 11.42 3.06 -9.09
C ILE A 120 11.03 3.83 -10.35
N LYS A 121 10.23 4.90 -10.24
CA LYS A 121 9.74 5.72 -11.35
C LYS A 121 9.01 4.89 -12.42
N ALA A 122 8.19 3.94 -11.98
CA ALA A 122 7.42 3.07 -12.86
C ALA A 122 5.92 3.38 -12.81
N GLU A 123 5.27 3.26 -13.95
CA GLU A 123 3.83 3.15 -14.08
C GLU A 123 3.44 1.67 -14.06
N LEU A 124 2.46 1.31 -13.22
CA LEU A 124 2.02 -0.07 -13.04
C LEU A 124 1.08 -0.56 -14.12
N THR A 125 0.52 0.36 -14.90
CA THR A 125 -0.37 0.10 -16.03
C THR A 125 0.18 0.76 -17.29
N LYS A 126 0.29 0.01 -18.39
CA LYS A 126 0.70 0.54 -19.69
C LYS A 126 -0.23 0.03 -20.78
N PRO A 127 -0.65 0.88 -21.73
CA PRO A 127 -1.46 0.45 -22.87
C PRO A 127 -0.84 -0.77 -23.56
N GLU A 128 -1.67 -1.75 -23.92
CA GLU A 128 -1.27 -3.00 -24.62
C GLU A 128 -0.30 -3.92 -23.87
N VAL A 129 0.21 -3.52 -22.70
CA VAL A 129 1.16 -4.30 -21.88
C VAL A 129 0.49 -4.90 -20.64
N ALA A 130 -0.12 -4.06 -19.82
CA ALA A 130 -0.87 -4.46 -18.64
C ALA A 130 -1.86 -3.35 -18.26
N GLN A 131 -3.13 -3.69 -18.10
CA GLN A 131 -4.20 -2.76 -17.73
C GLN A 131 -4.82 -3.10 -16.36
N SER A 132 -4.29 -4.14 -15.72
CA SER A 132 -4.76 -4.60 -14.41
C SER A 132 -3.59 -4.69 -13.43
N ILE A 133 -3.89 -4.45 -12.15
CA ILE A 133 -2.94 -4.59 -11.05
C ILE A 133 -3.55 -5.57 -10.04
N ILE A 134 -2.82 -6.61 -9.69
CA ILE A 134 -3.18 -7.52 -8.62
C ILE A 134 -2.44 -7.10 -7.35
N LEU A 135 -3.18 -6.73 -6.32
CA LEU A 135 -2.67 -6.48 -4.99
C LEU A 135 -2.86 -7.76 -4.16
N THR A 136 -1.77 -8.37 -3.73
CA THR A 136 -1.81 -9.62 -2.95
C THR A 136 -0.71 -9.68 -1.91
N ARG A 137 -0.72 -10.72 -1.09
CA ARG A 137 0.31 -11.03 -0.11
C ARG A 137 0.55 -12.53 0.01
N VAL A 138 1.63 -12.92 0.65
CA VAL A 138 1.89 -14.34 0.96
C VAL A 138 1.05 -14.77 2.16
N SER A 139 0.59 -16.02 2.18
CA SER A 139 0.05 -16.64 3.39
C SER A 139 1.06 -16.58 4.53
N GLY A 140 0.65 -16.00 5.65
CA GLY A 140 1.43 -15.92 6.87
C GLY A 140 0.81 -16.74 8.00
N ARG A 141 1.50 -16.81 9.15
CA ARG A 141 0.98 -17.55 10.33
C ARG A 141 -0.31 -16.91 10.86
N ALA A 142 -0.44 -15.59 10.79
CA ALA A 142 -1.57 -14.87 11.37
C ALA A 142 -2.84 -14.96 10.51
N SER A 143 -2.72 -15.11 9.20
CA SER A 143 -3.87 -15.29 8.31
C SER A 143 -3.46 -16.01 7.01
N ALA A 144 -4.23 -17.02 6.67
CA ALA A 144 -4.11 -17.72 5.40
C ALA A 144 -4.66 -16.84 4.26
N VAL A 145 -4.13 -17.05 3.06
CA VAL A 145 -4.71 -16.55 1.81
C VAL A 145 -5.57 -17.69 1.24
N PRO A 146 -6.79 -17.41 0.73
CA PRO A 146 -7.61 -18.40 0.08
C PRO A 146 -6.84 -19.12 -1.05
N GLU A 147 -7.12 -20.39 -1.28
CA GLU A 147 -6.37 -21.21 -2.25
C GLU A 147 -6.40 -20.62 -3.67
N LEU A 148 -7.56 -20.11 -4.10
CA LEU A 148 -7.72 -19.47 -5.42
C LEU A 148 -6.97 -18.12 -5.54
N GLU A 149 -6.57 -17.53 -4.42
CA GLU A 149 -5.78 -16.28 -4.37
C GLU A 149 -4.29 -16.55 -4.11
N SER A 150 -3.84 -17.80 -4.24
CA SER A 150 -2.41 -18.12 -4.15
C SER A 150 -1.61 -17.41 -5.26
N ILE A 151 -0.35 -17.06 -4.97
CA ILE A 151 0.50 -16.36 -5.95
C ILE A 151 0.58 -17.15 -7.26
N ALA A 152 0.68 -18.49 -7.19
CA ALA A 152 0.70 -19.34 -8.38
C ALA A 152 -0.55 -19.17 -9.25
N ARG A 153 -1.75 -19.13 -8.64
CA ARG A 153 -3.01 -18.91 -9.37
C ARG A 153 -3.12 -17.50 -9.95
N LEU A 154 -2.80 -16.51 -9.14
CA LEU A 154 -2.85 -15.10 -9.60
C LEU A 154 -1.85 -14.82 -10.71
N ALA A 155 -0.71 -15.50 -10.70
CA ALA A 155 0.34 -15.39 -11.72
C ALA A 155 -0.11 -15.85 -13.13
N GLU A 156 -1.15 -16.68 -13.24
CA GLU A 156 -1.73 -17.12 -14.52
C GLU A 156 -2.15 -15.92 -15.40
N HIS A 157 -2.55 -14.81 -14.78
CA HIS A 157 -2.98 -13.61 -15.50
C HIS A 157 -1.84 -12.82 -16.14
N GLN A 158 -0.59 -13.05 -15.75
CA GLN A 158 0.61 -12.36 -16.26
C GLN A 158 0.51 -10.82 -16.30
N THR A 159 -0.32 -10.24 -15.45
CA THR A 159 -0.50 -8.79 -15.32
C THR A 159 0.51 -8.19 -14.33
N THR A 160 0.40 -6.91 -13.99
CA THR A 160 1.23 -6.34 -12.92
C THR A 160 0.76 -6.85 -11.56
N MET A 161 1.67 -7.38 -10.75
CA MET A 161 1.38 -7.79 -9.39
C MET A 161 2.20 -6.97 -8.38
N CYS A 162 1.56 -6.58 -7.27
CA CYS A 162 2.18 -5.94 -6.12
C CYS A 162 2.00 -6.87 -4.91
N ILE A 163 3.10 -7.49 -4.47
CA ILE A 163 3.07 -8.52 -3.44
C ILE A 163 3.59 -7.94 -2.13
N PHE A 164 2.67 -7.72 -1.18
CA PHE A 164 2.95 -7.18 0.15
C PHE A 164 3.68 -8.19 1.03
N LEU A 165 4.47 -7.71 1.99
CA LEU A 165 5.17 -8.49 3.00
C LEU A 165 6.06 -9.58 2.39
N SER A 166 6.64 -9.33 1.22
CA SER A 166 7.28 -10.33 0.38
C SER A 166 8.66 -10.78 0.86
N GLY A 167 9.40 -9.94 1.61
CA GLY A 167 10.81 -10.14 1.93
C GLY A 167 11.17 -11.54 2.45
N PRO A 168 10.59 -12.01 3.56
CA PRO A 168 10.90 -13.32 4.14
C PRO A 168 10.52 -14.52 3.25
N HIS A 169 9.71 -14.29 2.23
CA HIS A 169 9.10 -15.34 1.42
C HIS A 169 9.57 -15.36 -0.04
N LEU A 170 10.61 -14.59 -0.39
CA LEU A 170 11.07 -14.41 -1.78
C LEU A 170 11.31 -15.73 -2.52
N LYS A 171 11.94 -16.71 -1.88
CA LYS A 171 12.20 -18.03 -2.54
C LYS A 171 10.91 -18.71 -2.99
N LYS A 172 9.89 -18.73 -2.12
CA LYS A 172 8.59 -19.33 -2.44
C LYS A 172 7.87 -18.50 -3.52
N ILE A 173 7.85 -17.17 -3.37
CA ILE A 173 7.20 -16.26 -4.33
C ILE A 173 7.81 -16.46 -5.72
N VAL A 174 9.13 -16.48 -5.85
CA VAL A 174 9.81 -16.67 -7.15
C VAL A 174 9.46 -18.02 -7.77
N ALA A 175 9.41 -19.09 -6.95
CA ALA A 175 9.00 -20.41 -7.44
C ALA A 175 7.57 -20.41 -7.98
N ASP A 176 6.63 -19.80 -7.25
CA ASP A 176 5.23 -19.69 -7.64
C ASP A 176 5.06 -18.82 -8.90
N LEU A 177 5.77 -17.67 -9.00
CA LEU A 177 5.73 -16.78 -10.16
C LEU A 177 6.28 -17.43 -11.44
N ARG A 178 7.37 -18.21 -11.34
CA ARG A 178 8.01 -18.90 -12.47
C ARG A 178 7.12 -19.93 -13.16
N LEU A 179 6.01 -20.33 -12.54
CA LEU A 179 5.04 -21.19 -13.22
C LEU A 179 4.41 -20.49 -14.44
N HIS A 180 4.34 -19.16 -14.45
CA HIS A 180 3.64 -18.39 -15.47
C HIS A 180 4.45 -17.19 -16.02
N TYR A 181 5.33 -16.60 -15.23
CA TYR A 181 6.19 -15.50 -15.67
C TYR A 181 7.55 -16.02 -16.13
N PRO A 182 8.01 -15.65 -17.34
CA PRO A 182 9.37 -15.96 -17.79
C PRO A 182 10.45 -15.32 -16.92
N ASP A 183 11.64 -15.90 -16.87
CA ASP A 183 12.77 -15.41 -16.08
C ASP A 183 13.21 -13.97 -16.44
N HIS A 184 12.98 -13.52 -17.67
CA HIS A 184 13.28 -12.16 -18.10
C HIS A 184 12.21 -11.13 -17.68
N THR A 185 11.12 -11.55 -17.03
CA THR A 185 10.08 -10.62 -16.57
C THR A 185 10.66 -9.59 -15.61
N PRO A 186 10.42 -8.28 -15.84
CA PRO A 186 10.88 -7.23 -14.95
C PRO A 186 10.29 -7.37 -13.54
N VAL A 187 11.15 -7.18 -12.54
CA VAL A 187 10.76 -7.13 -11.14
C VAL A 187 11.45 -5.97 -10.42
N ALA A 188 10.82 -5.51 -9.35
CA ALA A 188 11.45 -4.59 -8.42
C ALA A 188 11.11 -4.98 -6.97
N LEU A 189 12.10 -4.90 -6.10
CA LEU A 189 11.95 -5.14 -4.67
C LEU A 189 12.23 -3.85 -3.93
N ILE A 190 11.27 -3.37 -3.14
CA ILE A 190 11.38 -2.10 -2.43
C ILE A 190 11.16 -2.35 -0.93
N TYR A 191 12.15 -2.02 -0.15
CA TYR A 191 12.11 -2.09 1.31
C TYR A 191 11.87 -0.71 1.88
N ARG A 192 10.89 -0.58 2.77
CA ARG A 192 10.54 0.66 3.46
C ARG A 192 10.43 1.87 2.52
N ALA A 193 9.61 1.75 1.48
CA ALA A 193 9.37 2.86 0.56
C ALA A 193 9.07 4.17 1.31
N THR A 194 9.78 5.25 0.98
CA THR A 194 9.71 6.58 1.57
C THR A 194 10.25 6.74 3.00
N TRP A 195 10.75 5.68 3.61
CA TRP A 195 11.44 5.77 4.91
C TRP A 195 12.91 6.17 4.70
N PRO A 196 13.60 6.69 5.74
CA PRO A 196 15.04 6.98 5.65
C PRO A 196 15.91 5.78 5.23
N GLU A 197 15.47 4.56 5.58
CA GLU A 197 16.17 3.31 5.23
C GLU A 197 15.67 2.68 3.92
N GLU A 198 14.98 3.45 3.09
CA GLU A 198 14.53 2.96 1.78
C GLU A 198 15.69 2.38 0.98
N ARG A 199 15.46 1.20 0.43
CA ARG A 199 16.34 0.61 -0.56
C ARG A 199 15.53 -0.15 -1.60
N SER A 200 16.03 -0.18 -2.81
CA SER A 200 15.37 -0.87 -3.91
C SER A 200 16.34 -1.71 -4.72
N TYR A 201 15.80 -2.75 -5.34
CA TYR A 201 16.43 -3.52 -6.38
C TYR A 201 15.53 -3.53 -7.60
N GLN A 202 16.10 -3.40 -8.79
CA GLN A 202 15.39 -3.54 -10.07
C GLN A 202 16.17 -4.52 -10.95
N GLY A 203 15.49 -5.48 -11.53
CA GLY A 203 16.10 -6.50 -12.37
C GLY A 203 15.05 -7.42 -12.99
N THR A 204 15.37 -8.70 -13.11
CA THR A 204 14.48 -9.72 -13.65
C THR A 204 14.11 -10.77 -12.62
N LEU A 205 13.02 -11.49 -12.88
CA LEU A 205 12.59 -12.60 -12.02
C LEU A 205 13.70 -13.66 -11.88
N GLY A 206 14.47 -13.90 -12.94
CA GLY A 206 15.57 -14.86 -12.97
C GLY A 206 16.73 -14.45 -12.07
N SER A 207 17.08 -13.17 -12.00
CA SER A 207 18.20 -12.64 -11.22
C SER A 207 17.86 -12.27 -9.78
N LEU A 208 16.56 -12.13 -9.44
CA LEU A 208 16.09 -11.58 -8.17
C LEU A 208 16.74 -12.21 -6.93
N LEU A 209 16.76 -13.54 -6.82
CA LEU A 209 17.25 -14.22 -5.62
C LEU A 209 18.77 -14.06 -5.45
N ASP A 210 19.53 -14.12 -6.55
CA ASP A 210 20.98 -14.02 -6.51
C ASP A 210 21.46 -12.61 -6.17
N GLU A 211 20.84 -11.60 -6.76
CA GLU A 211 21.21 -10.21 -6.57
C GLU A 211 20.77 -9.66 -5.21
N THR A 212 19.71 -10.23 -4.62
CA THR A 212 19.16 -9.72 -3.35
C THR A 212 19.62 -10.48 -2.10
N LYS A 213 20.35 -11.60 -2.25
CA LYS A 213 20.76 -12.48 -1.14
C LYS A 213 21.62 -11.83 -0.05
N LYS A 214 22.32 -10.73 -0.36
CA LYS A 214 23.25 -10.06 0.57
C LYS A 214 22.56 -9.04 1.48
N ALA A 215 21.33 -8.66 1.19
CA ALA A 215 20.59 -7.67 1.96
C ALA A 215 19.46 -8.34 2.76
N ASP A 216 19.19 -7.82 3.96
CA ASP A 216 18.06 -8.26 4.77
C ASP A 216 16.76 -7.61 4.25
N TRP A 217 15.93 -8.41 3.63
CA TRP A 217 14.59 -8.05 3.15
C TRP A 217 13.55 -8.62 4.12
N ASN A 218 12.95 -7.78 4.95
CA ASN A 218 11.99 -8.22 5.95
C ASN A 218 10.53 -7.90 5.57
N LEU A 219 9.62 -7.95 6.57
CA LEU A 219 8.18 -7.83 6.35
C LEU A 219 7.75 -6.51 5.67
N THR A 220 8.49 -5.41 5.80
CA THR A 220 8.16 -4.14 5.17
C THR A 220 8.65 -4.04 3.71
N THR A 221 8.76 -5.17 3.03
CA THR A 221 9.21 -5.27 1.64
C THR A 221 8.04 -5.50 0.69
N MET A 222 8.00 -4.70 -0.38
CA MET A 222 7.07 -4.81 -1.51
C MET A 222 7.81 -5.41 -2.71
N LEU A 223 7.26 -6.47 -3.30
CA LEU A 223 7.70 -6.98 -4.60
C LEU A 223 6.72 -6.54 -5.67
N LEU A 224 7.22 -5.85 -6.68
CA LEU A 224 6.52 -5.53 -7.91
C LEU A 224 6.99 -6.48 -9.01
N VAL A 225 6.08 -7.03 -9.80
CA VAL A 225 6.40 -7.90 -10.92
C VAL A 225 5.47 -7.64 -12.10
N GLY A 226 6.02 -7.65 -13.32
CA GLY A 226 5.24 -7.53 -14.55
C GLY A 226 5.92 -6.73 -15.65
N LYS A 227 5.47 -6.95 -16.88
CA LYS A 227 6.01 -6.30 -18.07
C LYS A 227 5.92 -4.78 -18.05
N ALA A 228 4.91 -4.21 -17.34
CA ALA A 228 4.74 -2.76 -17.23
C ALA A 228 5.92 -2.07 -16.52
N LEU A 229 6.70 -2.78 -15.70
CA LEU A 229 7.88 -2.23 -15.04
C LEU A 229 9.06 -2.03 -16.01
N GLY A 230 9.07 -2.71 -17.16
CA GLY A 230 10.10 -2.58 -18.20
C GLY A 230 10.07 -1.20 -18.87
N ARG A 231 11.25 -0.72 -19.30
CA ARG A 231 11.40 0.55 -20.02
C ARG A 231 11.24 0.40 -21.53
N ASP A 232 11.25 -0.83 -22.03
CA ASP A 232 11.31 -1.14 -23.47
C ASP A 232 9.94 -1.01 -24.18
N ALA A 233 8.85 -0.98 -23.42
CA ALA A 233 7.52 -0.80 -23.99
C ALA A 233 7.29 0.69 -24.35
N GLN A 234 7.51 1.02 -25.62
CA GLN A 234 7.21 2.35 -26.19
C GLN A 234 5.74 2.47 -26.61
N THR A 235 4.82 2.04 -25.73
CA THR A 235 3.39 2.18 -25.99
C THR A 235 2.92 3.55 -25.57
N GLU A 236 2.24 4.25 -26.45
CA GLU A 236 1.62 5.55 -26.17
C GLU A 236 0.11 5.40 -25.99
N SER A 237 -0.44 6.14 -25.03
CA SER A 237 -1.89 6.20 -24.87
C SER A 237 -2.52 6.87 -26.08
N SER A 238 -3.46 6.20 -26.74
CA SER A 238 -4.25 6.79 -27.82
C SER A 238 -4.93 8.09 -27.43
N LEU A 239 -5.22 8.29 -26.14
CA LEU A 239 -5.82 9.51 -25.61
C LEU A 239 -5.00 10.78 -25.94
N TYR A 240 -3.67 10.66 -25.96
CA TYR A 240 -2.75 11.76 -26.23
C TYR A 240 -2.32 11.83 -27.70
N SER A 241 -2.71 10.85 -28.53
CA SER A 241 -2.43 10.88 -29.97
C SER A 241 -3.04 12.14 -30.62
N LYS A 242 -2.27 12.76 -31.53
CA LYS A 242 -2.74 13.93 -32.28
C LYS A 242 -3.99 13.66 -33.12
N ASP A 243 -4.19 12.39 -33.49
CA ASP A 243 -5.30 11.95 -34.36
C ASP A 243 -6.53 11.45 -33.57
N PHE A 244 -6.47 11.46 -32.24
CA PHE A 244 -7.56 10.99 -31.37
C PHE A 244 -8.49 12.13 -30.95
N THR A 245 -9.77 12.01 -31.32
CA THR A 245 -10.83 12.94 -30.93
C THR A 245 -11.52 12.44 -29.66
N HIS A 246 -11.70 13.32 -28.68
CA HIS A 246 -12.49 13.05 -27.45
C HIS A 246 -13.30 14.31 -27.06
N ILE A 247 -14.17 14.20 -26.06
CA ILE A 247 -15.12 15.27 -25.67
C ILE A 247 -14.51 16.66 -25.45
N PHE A 248 -13.23 16.73 -25.08
CA PHE A 248 -12.50 17.99 -24.85
C PHE A 248 -11.53 18.36 -25.97
N ARG A 249 -11.32 17.51 -26.99
CA ARG A 249 -10.40 17.74 -28.09
C ARG A 249 -10.92 17.12 -29.39
N VAL A 250 -11.33 17.98 -30.32
CA VAL A 250 -11.76 17.59 -31.65
C VAL A 250 -10.60 17.78 -32.64
N VAL A 251 -10.17 16.72 -33.26
CA VAL A 251 -9.14 16.77 -34.33
C VAL A 251 -9.80 17.29 -35.59
N LYS A 252 -9.34 18.46 -36.10
CA LYS A 252 -9.76 18.97 -37.40
C LYS A 252 -9.09 18.13 -38.50
N LYS A 253 -9.86 17.31 -39.22
CA LYS A 253 -9.34 16.68 -40.45
C LYS A 253 -8.94 17.78 -41.41
N VAL A 254 -7.65 17.94 -41.65
CA VAL A 254 -7.15 18.75 -42.74
C VAL A 254 -7.59 18.04 -44.01
N LYS A 255 -8.50 18.64 -44.76
CA LYS A 255 -8.83 18.16 -46.13
C LYS A 255 -7.56 18.29 -46.96
N SER A 256 -6.96 17.19 -47.34
CA SER A 256 -5.96 17.16 -48.40
C SER A 256 -6.64 17.65 -49.69
N SER A 257 -6.20 18.80 -50.16
CA SER A 257 -6.54 19.37 -51.48
C SER A 257 -5.88 18.54 -52.59
#